data_61767bda1daa5e894d3d7b97e5da8870
#
_entry.id   61767bda1daa5e894d3d7b97e5da8870
#
_cell.length_a   1.000
_cell.length_b   1.000
_cell.length_c   1.000
_cell.angle_alpha   90.00
_cell.angle_beta   90.00
_cell.angle_gamma   90.00
#
_symmetry.space_group_name_H-M   'P 1'
#
loop_
_entity.id
_entity.type
_entity.pdbx_description
1 polymer ?
#
loop_
_entity_poly.entity_id
_entity_poly.type
_entity_poly.pdbx_seq_one_letter_code
_entity_poly.pdbx_strand_id
1 'polypeptide(L)'
;LIDILRQRKIRFQAPADKHFLPENAVEIAKMVTDYSPSQLINMADFISGNHSALKRAESSEQRCQQINARLPATLAEICNHLNVPMVHLSNSYVFDGEKKLGYNENDGTNPQGVYGRYSLEGEKAVEEHNAHIIIRSGWLFGTHKKGLIKSWISSVKKNEGRLELARRRFSPTYTGDLAAAILAVSQQVDCEANVWGTYHYSGLETKKEAEFAEQTIKYAANHDEDIYQSLDSLVITDREARLPEIPNSTLSSKKIFDTFGIKPKSWHGNLQATIKSLYGSRKSSLPAKADTASLAGTDGSAAKSSAA
;
A
#
# COMPACT_ATOMS: atom_id res chain seq x y z
N LEU A 1 6.93 -3.65 5.23
CA LEU A 1 8.15 -4.46 5.16
C LEU A 1 9.13 -4.10 6.28
N ILE A 2 9.49 -2.82 6.46
CA ILE A 2 10.44 -2.36 7.51
C ILE A 2 10.06 -2.88 8.90
N ASP A 3 8.78 -2.83 9.27
CA ASP A 3 8.32 -3.29 10.59
C ASP A 3 8.50 -4.81 10.75
N ILE A 4 8.26 -5.59 9.70
CA ILE A 4 8.49 -7.03 9.71
C ILE A 4 10.00 -7.33 9.85
N LEU A 5 10.85 -6.62 9.12
CA LEU A 5 12.30 -6.78 9.22
C LEU A 5 12.81 -6.49 10.62
N ARG A 6 12.32 -5.40 11.25
CA ARG A 6 12.64 -5.05 12.66
C ARG A 6 12.20 -6.14 13.64
N GLN A 7 10.94 -6.59 13.53
CA GLN A 7 10.39 -7.65 14.38
C GLN A 7 11.19 -8.95 14.29
N ARG A 8 11.65 -9.31 13.10
CA ARG A 8 12.45 -10.51 12.84
C ARG A 8 13.95 -10.30 13.05
N LYS A 9 14.38 -9.11 13.47
CA LYS A 9 15.79 -8.75 13.70
C LYS A 9 16.68 -8.97 12.45
N ILE A 10 16.11 -8.79 11.27
CA ILE A 10 16.85 -8.88 10.01
C ILE A 10 17.59 -7.55 9.82
N ARG A 11 18.89 -7.59 9.50
CA ARG A 11 19.67 -6.40 9.20
C ARG A 11 19.20 -5.81 7.88
N PHE A 12 18.89 -4.52 7.85
CA PHE A 12 18.50 -3.79 6.64
C PHE A 12 18.94 -2.33 6.70
N GLN A 13 19.05 -1.72 5.52
CA GLN A 13 19.16 -0.28 5.34
C GLN A 13 17.98 0.20 4.51
N ALA A 14 17.31 1.26 4.92
CA ALA A 14 16.21 1.89 4.20
C ALA A 14 16.47 3.40 4.14
N PRO A 15 17.20 3.85 3.11
CA PRO A 15 17.52 5.25 2.92
C PRO A 15 16.26 6.08 2.65
N ALA A 16 16.33 7.40 2.94
CA ALA A 16 15.24 8.30 2.65
C ALA A 16 15.08 8.52 1.13
N ASP A 17 13.84 8.68 0.66
CA ASP A 17 13.48 8.85 -0.76
C ASP A 17 14.31 9.91 -1.51
N LYS A 18 14.71 11.00 -0.81
CA LYS A 18 15.53 12.07 -1.40
C LYS A 18 16.90 11.64 -1.90
N HIS A 19 17.43 10.53 -1.41
CA HIS A 19 18.74 9.98 -1.82
C HIS A 19 18.61 8.96 -2.95
N PHE A 20 17.40 8.43 -3.17
CA PHE A 20 17.10 7.44 -4.20
C PHE A 20 16.40 8.09 -5.38
N LEU A 21 17.13 8.94 -6.10
CA LEU A 21 16.72 9.56 -7.35
C LEU A 21 17.64 9.08 -8.46
N PRO A 22 17.16 8.88 -9.70
CA PRO A 22 17.98 8.37 -10.81
C PRO A 22 19.24 9.20 -11.07
N GLU A 23 19.18 10.51 -10.83
CA GLU A 23 20.29 11.44 -10.96
C GLU A 23 21.41 11.21 -9.95
N ASN A 24 21.15 10.49 -8.86
CA ASN A 24 22.13 10.17 -7.80
C ASN A 24 22.76 8.79 -7.98
N ALA A 25 22.85 8.25 -9.20
CA ALA A 25 23.32 6.89 -9.48
C ALA A 25 24.66 6.55 -8.80
N VAL A 26 25.62 7.47 -8.82
CA VAL A 26 26.95 7.28 -8.19
C VAL A 26 26.83 7.15 -6.66
N GLU A 27 25.98 7.96 -6.05
CA GLU A 27 25.75 7.95 -4.60
C GLU A 27 25.01 6.65 -4.19
N ILE A 28 24.05 6.22 -4.99
CA ILE A 28 23.33 4.95 -4.80
C ILE A 28 24.31 3.77 -4.92
N ALA A 29 25.12 3.73 -5.96
CA ALA A 29 26.13 2.69 -6.16
C ALA A 29 27.11 2.60 -4.98
N LYS A 30 27.59 3.75 -4.49
CA LYS A 30 28.44 3.82 -3.30
C LYS A 30 27.72 3.28 -2.06
N MET A 31 26.47 3.69 -1.81
CA MET A 31 25.71 3.17 -0.67
C MET A 31 25.50 1.65 -0.72
N VAL A 32 25.23 1.10 -1.91
CA VAL A 32 25.06 -0.35 -2.09
C VAL A 32 26.40 -1.07 -1.87
N THR A 33 27.49 -0.53 -2.40
CA THR A 33 28.84 -1.10 -2.22
C THR A 33 29.25 -1.09 -0.75
N ASP A 34 29.11 0.06 -0.06
CA ASP A 34 29.52 0.22 1.34
C ASP A 34 28.68 -0.66 2.29
N TYR A 35 27.40 -0.82 2.02
CA TYR A 35 26.53 -1.67 2.83
C TYR A 35 26.66 -3.16 2.52
N SER A 36 27.02 -3.49 1.28
CA SER A 36 27.20 -4.86 0.77
C SER A 36 26.00 -5.77 1.10
N PRO A 37 24.79 -5.47 0.60
CA PRO A 37 23.60 -6.25 0.89
C PRO A 37 23.60 -7.57 0.12
N SER A 38 22.97 -8.62 0.68
CA SER A 38 22.68 -9.88 -0.04
C SER A 38 21.67 -9.68 -1.16
N GLN A 39 20.80 -8.68 -1.05
CA GLN A 39 19.82 -8.31 -2.09
C GLN A 39 19.30 -6.88 -1.92
N LEU A 40 18.82 -6.29 -3.02
CA LEU A 40 18.18 -4.98 -3.06
C LEU A 40 16.68 -5.15 -3.32
N ILE A 41 15.85 -4.51 -2.49
CA ILE A 41 14.37 -4.53 -2.65
C ILE A 41 13.91 -3.12 -3.03
N ASN A 42 13.47 -2.92 -4.28
CA ASN A 42 12.88 -1.67 -4.74
C ASN A 42 11.37 -1.67 -4.53
N MET A 43 10.89 -0.83 -3.63
CA MET A 43 9.47 -0.57 -3.37
C MET A 43 9.09 0.88 -3.67
N ALA A 44 9.94 1.64 -4.35
CA ALA A 44 9.63 3.00 -4.78
C ALA A 44 8.51 2.97 -5.81
N ASP A 45 7.50 3.81 -5.59
CA ASP A 45 6.36 3.92 -6.49
C ASP A 45 5.80 5.35 -6.47
N PHE A 46 5.43 5.85 -7.64
CA PHE A 46 4.81 7.18 -7.78
C PHE A 46 3.46 7.25 -7.07
N ILE A 47 2.70 6.15 -7.09
CA ILE A 47 1.38 6.07 -6.44
C ILE A 47 1.53 5.62 -4.98
N SER A 48 1.39 6.57 -4.06
CA SER A 48 1.20 6.29 -2.65
C SER A 48 -0.28 6.42 -2.26
N GLY A 49 -1.05 5.35 -2.46
CA GLY A 49 -2.24 5.06 -1.66
C GLY A 49 -3.56 5.76 -1.96
N ASN A 50 -3.81 6.39 -3.16
CA ASN A 50 -5.14 6.97 -3.41
C ASN A 50 -5.44 7.13 -4.91
N HIS A 51 -6.74 7.07 -5.32
CA HIS A 51 -7.21 7.20 -6.71
C HIS A 51 -6.80 8.49 -7.42
N SER A 52 -6.69 9.61 -6.70
CA SER A 52 -6.20 10.86 -7.29
C SER A 52 -4.75 10.73 -7.77
N ALA A 53 -4.04 9.69 -7.37
CA ALA A 53 -2.66 9.46 -7.74
C ALA A 53 -2.50 9.01 -9.21
N LEU A 54 -3.47 8.26 -9.78
CA LEU A 54 -3.48 7.97 -11.22
C LEU A 54 -3.57 9.25 -12.05
N LYS A 55 -4.52 10.14 -11.70
CA LYS A 55 -4.66 11.44 -12.37
C LYS A 55 -3.42 12.34 -12.17
N ARG A 56 -2.77 12.25 -11.01
CA ARG A 56 -1.50 12.95 -10.79
C ARG A 56 -0.36 12.42 -11.66
N ALA A 57 -0.33 11.13 -11.95
CA ALA A 57 0.66 10.57 -12.88
C ALA A 57 0.51 11.19 -14.26
N GLU A 58 -0.73 11.35 -14.75
CA GLU A 58 -1.00 12.02 -16.04
C GLU A 58 -0.54 13.49 -16.04
N SER A 59 -0.72 14.21 -14.94
CA SER A 59 -0.31 15.62 -14.81
C SER A 59 1.15 15.83 -14.39
N SER A 60 1.84 14.80 -13.98
CA SER A 60 3.23 14.83 -13.49
C SER A 60 4.06 13.72 -14.14
N GLU A 61 3.93 13.57 -15.45
CA GLU A 61 4.51 12.48 -16.24
C GLU A 61 6.01 12.32 -16.00
N GLN A 62 6.77 13.43 -16.05
CA GLN A 62 8.22 13.41 -15.83
C GLN A 62 8.58 12.80 -14.45
N ARG A 63 7.83 13.16 -13.40
CA ARG A 63 8.09 12.61 -12.07
C ARG A 63 7.70 11.14 -11.97
N CYS A 64 6.63 10.73 -12.63
CA CYS A 64 6.24 9.33 -12.74
C CYS A 64 7.33 8.51 -13.45
N GLN A 65 7.87 9.02 -14.56
CA GLN A 65 8.98 8.41 -15.28
C GLN A 65 10.23 8.26 -14.40
N GLN A 66 10.60 9.31 -13.66
CA GLN A 66 11.77 9.25 -12.77
C GLN A 66 11.66 8.12 -11.76
N ILE A 67 10.48 7.95 -11.14
CA ILE A 67 10.30 6.98 -10.05
C ILE A 67 10.03 5.58 -10.57
N ASN A 68 9.16 5.43 -11.60
CA ASN A 68 8.68 4.12 -12.03
C ASN A 68 9.47 3.52 -13.19
N ALA A 69 10.27 4.32 -13.93
CA ALA A 69 11.09 3.82 -15.03
C ALA A 69 12.59 4.02 -14.78
N ARG A 70 13.04 5.26 -14.61
CA ARG A 70 14.48 5.55 -14.51
C ARG A 70 15.12 5.01 -13.24
N LEU A 71 14.46 5.17 -12.09
CA LEU A 71 15.01 4.64 -10.83
C LEU A 71 15.15 3.12 -10.85
N PRO A 72 14.15 2.31 -11.23
CA PRO A 72 14.32 0.87 -11.40
C PRO A 72 15.46 0.50 -12.36
N ALA A 73 15.60 1.21 -13.48
CA ALA A 73 16.70 1.00 -14.45
C ALA A 73 18.07 1.24 -13.79
N THR A 74 18.24 2.38 -13.14
CA THR A 74 19.49 2.71 -12.41
C THR A 74 19.82 1.66 -11.35
N LEU A 75 18.82 1.21 -10.58
CA LEU A 75 19.02 0.18 -9.56
C LEU A 75 19.39 -1.17 -10.17
N ALA A 76 18.77 -1.56 -11.28
CA ALA A 76 19.06 -2.80 -11.99
C ALA A 76 20.49 -2.81 -12.56
N GLU A 77 20.94 -1.70 -13.16
CA GLU A 77 22.34 -1.53 -13.62
C GLU A 77 23.33 -1.69 -12.48
N ILE A 78 23.10 -1.02 -11.34
CA ILE A 78 23.95 -1.12 -10.15
C ILE A 78 23.97 -2.55 -9.62
N CYS A 79 22.81 -3.19 -9.49
CA CYS A 79 22.68 -4.55 -9.01
C CYS A 79 23.39 -5.55 -9.95
N ASN A 80 23.24 -5.37 -11.25
CA ASN A 80 23.93 -6.20 -12.26
C ASN A 80 25.46 -6.07 -12.16
N HIS A 81 25.95 -4.84 -12.03
CA HIS A 81 27.39 -4.56 -11.92
C HIS A 81 28.00 -5.11 -10.63
N LEU A 82 27.27 -5.08 -9.54
CA LEU A 82 27.70 -5.55 -8.22
C LEU A 82 27.33 -7.01 -7.93
N ASN A 83 26.65 -7.70 -8.87
CA ASN A 83 26.11 -9.05 -8.69
C ASN A 83 25.19 -9.19 -7.47
N VAL A 84 24.36 -8.18 -7.22
CA VAL A 84 23.36 -8.17 -6.13
C VAL A 84 21.99 -8.53 -6.68
N PRO A 85 21.31 -9.59 -6.21
CA PRO A 85 19.95 -9.88 -6.59
C PRO A 85 18.98 -8.73 -6.33
N MET A 86 18.01 -8.52 -7.21
CA MET A 86 17.04 -7.44 -7.11
C MET A 86 15.60 -7.95 -7.04
N VAL A 87 14.85 -7.49 -6.04
CA VAL A 87 13.38 -7.65 -5.98
C VAL A 87 12.74 -6.30 -6.27
N HIS A 88 11.87 -6.24 -7.29
CA HIS A 88 11.17 -5.03 -7.72
C HIS A 88 9.66 -5.18 -7.54
N LEU A 89 9.03 -4.24 -6.83
CA LEU A 89 7.58 -4.19 -6.71
C LEU A 89 6.99 -3.37 -7.86
N SER A 90 6.16 -4.02 -8.67
CA SER A 90 5.38 -3.42 -9.75
C SER A 90 3.87 -3.54 -9.47
N ASN A 91 3.04 -3.28 -10.47
CA ASN A 91 1.60 -3.16 -10.29
C ASN A 91 0.78 -3.75 -11.45
N SER A 92 -0.54 -3.83 -11.26
CA SER A 92 -1.49 -4.35 -12.24
C SER A 92 -1.84 -3.39 -13.38
N TYR A 93 -1.41 -2.13 -13.33
CA TYR A 93 -1.68 -1.14 -14.39
C TYR A 93 -0.81 -1.31 -15.63
N VAL A 94 0.10 -2.29 -15.63
CA VAL A 94 0.80 -2.75 -16.84
C VAL A 94 -0.13 -3.45 -17.83
N PHE A 95 -1.35 -3.80 -17.41
CA PHE A 95 -2.40 -4.41 -18.22
C PHE A 95 -3.48 -3.40 -18.63
N ASP A 96 -4.28 -3.73 -19.66
CA ASP A 96 -5.38 -2.90 -20.18
C ASP A 96 -6.68 -2.99 -19.35
N GLY A 97 -6.86 -4.06 -18.60
CA GLY A 97 -8.08 -4.30 -17.85
C GLY A 97 -9.23 -4.95 -18.63
N GLU A 98 -9.02 -5.36 -19.88
CA GLU A 98 -10.06 -5.93 -20.75
C GLU A 98 -10.34 -7.40 -20.46
N LYS A 99 -9.41 -8.11 -19.85
CA LYS A 99 -9.56 -9.53 -19.54
C LYS A 99 -10.63 -9.72 -18.44
N LYS A 100 -11.60 -10.62 -18.66
CA LYS A 100 -12.69 -10.90 -17.71
C LYS A 100 -12.22 -11.63 -16.44
N LEU A 101 -11.20 -12.46 -16.57
CA LEU A 101 -10.55 -13.20 -15.48
C LEU A 101 -9.29 -12.46 -15.00
N GLY A 102 -8.70 -12.93 -13.90
CA GLY A 102 -7.44 -12.39 -13.43
C GLY A 102 -6.29 -12.58 -14.43
N TYR A 103 -5.43 -11.58 -14.55
CA TYR A 103 -4.21 -11.67 -15.35
C TYR A 103 -3.20 -12.62 -14.71
N ASN A 104 -2.55 -13.43 -15.53
CA ASN A 104 -1.37 -14.20 -15.14
C ASN A 104 -0.11 -13.60 -15.77
N GLU A 105 1.04 -14.10 -15.39
CA GLU A 105 2.34 -13.54 -15.79
C GLU A 105 2.67 -13.70 -17.27
N ASN A 106 1.98 -14.63 -17.98
CA ASN A 106 2.14 -14.87 -19.42
C ASN A 106 1.19 -14.02 -20.28
N ASP A 107 0.26 -13.29 -19.66
CA ASP A 107 -0.63 -12.40 -20.41
C ASP A 107 0.15 -11.19 -20.95
N GLY A 108 -0.19 -10.77 -22.16
CA GLY A 108 0.42 -9.60 -22.79
C GLY A 108 0.13 -8.32 -22.00
N THR A 109 1.15 -7.52 -21.78
CA THR A 109 1.02 -6.19 -21.15
C THR A 109 0.56 -5.17 -22.18
N ASN A 110 -0.36 -4.27 -21.77
CA ASN A 110 -0.90 -3.19 -22.61
C ASN A 110 -1.37 -2.00 -21.73
N PRO A 111 -0.44 -1.24 -21.13
CA PRO A 111 -0.78 -0.18 -20.18
C PRO A 111 -1.54 0.98 -20.86
N GLN A 112 -2.60 1.45 -20.22
CA GLN A 112 -3.52 2.45 -20.77
C GLN A 112 -3.25 3.89 -20.31
N GLY A 113 -2.35 4.10 -19.34
CA GLY A 113 -2.04 5.45 -18.81
C GLY A 113 -0.56 5.62 -18.51
N VAL A 114 -0.18 6.85 -18.16
CA VAL A 114 1.21 7.24 -17.83
C VAL A 114 1.81 6.33 -16.76
N TYR A 115 1.05 6.09 -15.69
CA TYR A 115 1.51 5.26 -14.58
C TYR A 115 1.88 3.84 -15.03
N GLY A 116 0.98 3.17 -15.75
CA GLY A 116 1.23 1.80 -16.23
C GLY A 116 2.36 1.73 -17.25
N ARG A 117 2.46 2.71 -18.16
CA ARG A 117 3.53 2.77 -19.17
C ARG A 117 4.91 2.83 -18.53
N TYR A 118 5.12 3.74 -17.57
CA TYR A 118 6.42 3.86 -16.91
C TYR A 118 6.69 2.72 -15.94
N SER A 119 5.67 2.13 -15.32
CA SER A 119 5.86 0.90 -14.56
C SER A 119 6.36 -0.26 -15.44
N LEU A 120 5.78 -0.43 -16.64
CA LEU A 120 6.22 -1.45 -17.59
C LEU A 120 7.64 -1.16 -18.14
N GLU A 121 7.98 0.11 -18.39
CA GLU A 121 9.33 0.52 -18.80
C GLU A 121 10.36 0.15 -17.72
N GLY A 122 10.04 0.39 -16.45
CA GLY A 122 10.86 -0.01 -15.31
C GLY A 122 11.02 -1.51 -15.18
N GLU A 123 9.93 -2.29 -15.37
CA GLU A 123 10.00 -3.75 -15.38
C GLU A 123 10.97 -4.28 -16.46
N LYS A 124 10.85 -3.77 -17.69
CA LYS A 124 11.74 -4.15 -18.79
C LYS A 124 13.22 -3.89 -18.48
N ALA A 125 13.51 -2.76 -17.85
CA ALA A 125 14.88 -2.47 -17.44
C ALA A 125 15.37 -3.42 -16.32
N VAL A 126 14.49 -3.82 -15.41
CA VAL A 126 14.82 -4.80 -14.36
C VAL A 126 15.00 -6.21 -14.94
N GLU A 127 14.28 -6.58 -15.99
CA GLU A 127 14.39 -7.87 -16.70
C GLU A 127 15.76 -8.08 -17.35
N GLU A 128 16.48 -6.99 -17.67
CA GLU A 128 17.88 -7.08 -18.18
C GLU A 128 18.88 -7.56 -17.12
N HIS A 129 18.53 -7.52 -15.84
CA HIS A 129 19.34 -8.07 -14.77
C HIS A 129 18.96 -9.54 -14.51
N ASN A 130 19.88 -10.49 -14.78
CA ASN A 130 19.60 -11.92 -14.70
C ASN A 130 19.09 -12.42 -13.34
N ALA A 131 19.53 -11.79 -12.24
CA ALA A 131 19.14 -12.14 -10.87
C ALA A 131 18.02 -11.20 -10.36
N HIS A 132 16.85 -11.22 -11.03
CA HIS A 132 15.71 -10.35 -10.68
C HIS A 132 14.44 -11.12 -10.31
N ILE A 133 13.69 -10.54 -9.40
CA ILE A 133 12.28 -10.90 -9.14
C ILE A 133 11.43 -9.64 -9.29
N ILE A 134 10.44 -9.67 -10.17
CA ILE A 134 9.40 -8.65 -10.26
C ILE A 134 8.14 -9.19 -9.61
N ILE A 135 7.58 -8.46 -8.63
CA ILE A 135 6.29 -8.80 -8.00
C ILE A 135 5.26 -7.75 -8.41
N ARG A 136 4.35 -8.13 -9.30
CA ARG A 136 3.19 -7.29 -9.62
C ARG A 136 2.12 -7.47 -8.55
N SER A 137 1.63 -6.36 -8.00
CA SER A 137 0.53 -6.36 -7.04
C SER A 137 -0.45 -5.24 -7.38
N GLY A 138 -1.59 -5.20 -6.70
CA GLY A 138 -2.56 -4.14 -6.96
C GLY A 138 -3.48 -3.93 -5.77
N TRP A 139 -4.13 -2.74 -5.74
CA TRP A 139 -5.16 -2.40 -4.77
C TRP A 139 -4.77 -2.65 -3.32
N LEU A 140 -3.66 -2.05 -2.94
CA LEU A 140 -3.13 -2.16 -1.61
C LEU A 140 -3.98 -1.38 -0.61
N PHE A 141 -4.30 -2.01 0.51
CA PHE A 141 -4.94 -1.34 1.64
C PHE A 141 -4.18 -1.62 2.94
N GLY A 142 -4.34 -0.70 3.90
CA GLY A 142 -3.67 -0.79 5.20
C GLY A 142 -3.90 0.49 6.01
N THR A 143 -3.15 0.66 7.09
CA THR A 143 -3.31 1.74 8.06
C THR A 143 -2.73 3.10 7.64
N HIS A 144 -2.17 3.22 6.43
CA HIS A 144 -1.54 4.47 5.97
C HIS A 144 -2.48 5.68 5.99
N LYS A 145 -1.93 6.86 6.36
CA LYS A 145 -2.69 8.10 6.58
C LYS A 145 -3.50 8.58 5.36
N LYS A 146 -3.09 8.27 4.14
CA LYS A 146 -3.71 8.71 2.89
C LYS A 146 -4.32 7.55 2.08
N GLY A 147 -4.62 6.42 2.73
CA GLY A 147 -5.12 5.22 2.05
C GLY A 147 -6.55 5.32 1.54
N LEU A 148 -6.90 4.42 0.63
CA LEU A 148 -8.19 4.29 -0.01
C LEU A 148 -9.37 4.24 0.99
N ILE A 149 -9.24 3.42 2.04
CA ILE A 149 -10.24 3.25 3.10
C ILE A 149 -10.61 4.61 3.73
N LYS A 150 -9.60 5.41 4.10
CA LYS A 150 -9.85 6.74 4.69
C LYS A 150 -10.53 7.70 3.72
N SER A 151 -10.19 7.63 2.43
CA SER A 151 -10.81 8.50 1.42
C SER A 151 -12.30 8.22 1.28
N TRP A 152 -12.72 6.96 1.26
CA TRP A 152 -14.13 6.58 1.21
C TRP A 152 -14.89 6.99 2.46
N ILE A 153 -14.37 6.69 3.66
CA ILE A 153 -14.95 7.11 4.93
C ILE A 153 -15.13 8.64 4.96
N SER A 154 -14.11 9.39 4.54
CA SER A 154 -14.21 10.85 4.50
C SER A 154 -15.21 11.35 3.46
N SER A 155 -15.34 10.68 2.32
CA SER A 155 -16.31 11.04 1.27
C SER A 155 -17.73 10.81 1.73
N VAL A 156 -18.01 9.67 2.37
CA VAL A 156 -19.35 9.37 2.92
C VAL A 156 -19.77 10.41 3.95
N LYS A 157 -18.86 10.80 4.87
CA LYS A 157 -19.15 11.87 5.85
C LYS A 157 -19.43 13.23 5.21
N LYS A 158 -18.67 13.59 4.15
CA LYS A 158 -18.81 14.89 3.49
C LYS A 158 -20.03 14.99 2.59
N ASN A 159 -20.48 13.88 2.04
CA ASN A 159 -21.50 13.83 1.00
C ASN A 159 -22.79 13.13 1.51
N GLU A 160 -23.07 13.18 2.80
CA GLU A 160 -24.32 12.68 3.40
C GLU A 160 -24.66 11.25 2.98
N GLY A 161 -23.68 10.35 3.06
CA GLY A 161 -23.84 8.95 2.71
C GLY A 161 -23.61 8.63 1.22
N ARG A 162 -23.31 9.60 0.35
CA ARG A 162 -23.13 9.35 -1.08
C ARG A 162 -21.68 9.09 -1.45
N LEU A 163 -21.45 8.06 -2.26
CA LEU A 163 -20.15 7.67 -2.75
C LEU A 163 -20.24 7.24 -4.23
N GLU A 164 -19.54 7.96 -5.11
CA GLU A 164 -19.43 7.59 -6.52
C GLU A 164 -18.08 6.91 -6.78
N LEU A 165 -18.13 5.71 -7.38
CA LEU A 165 -16.96 4.89 -7.65
C LEU A 165 -16.91 4.48 -9.14
N ALA A 166 -15.72 4.12 -9.61
CA ALA A 166 -15.61 3.54 -10.93
C ALA A 166 -16.05 2.07 -10.90
N ARG A 167 -16.71 1.62 -11.97
CA ARG A 167 -17.07 0.20 -12.16
C ARG A 167 -15.82 -0.59 -12.46
N ARG A 168 -15.16 -1.10 -11.41
CA ARG A 168 -13.91 -1.83 -11.50
C ARG A 168 -13.94 -3.10 -10.67
N ARG A 169 -13.09 -4.06 -11.09
CA ARG A 169 -12.83 -5.30 -10.35
C ARG A 169 -11.36 -5.36 -9.96
N PHE A 170 -11.08 -5.86 -8.77
CA PHE A 170 -9.73 -6.01 -8.24
C PHE A 170 -9.69 -7.06 -7.14
N SER A 171 -8.50 -7.45 -6.72
CA SER A 171 -8.28 -8.28 -5.54
C SER A 171 -7.71 -7.40 -4.42
N PRO A 172 -8.51 -7.07 -3.36
CA PRO A 172 -8.02 -6.27 -2.24
C PRO A 172 -6.82 -6.95 -1.58
N THR A 173 -5.68 -6.26 -1.53
CA THR A 173 -4.42 -6.82 -1.03
C THR A 173 -3.96 -6.06 0.20
N TYR A 174 -3.87 -6.74 1.33
CA TYR A 174 -3.36 -6.12 2.56
C TYR A 174 -1.84 -5.91 2.48
N THR A 175 -1.40 -4.70 2.78
CA THR A 175 0.03 -4.33 2.71
C THR A 175 0.93 -5.20 3.58
N GLY A 176 0.44 -5.68 4.73
CA GLY A 176 1.16 -6.60 5.60
C GLY A 176 1.36 -7.97 4.98
N ASP A 177 0.37 -8.48 4.23
CA ASP A 177 0.48 -9.77 3.54
C ASP A 177 1.44 -9.70 2.35
N LEU A 178 1.39 -8.61 1.57
CA LEU A 178 2.37 -8.36 0.51
C LEU A 178 3.79 -8.26 1.08
N ALA A 179 3.98 -7.53 2.17
CA ALA A 179 5.29 -7.42 2.82
C ALA A 179 5.82 -8.78 3.32
N ALA A 180 4.94 -9.63 3.85
CA ALA A 180 5.29 -11.00 4.24
C ALA A 180 5.63 -11.88 3.04
N ALA A 181 4.91 -11.72 1.91
CA ALA A 181 5.21 -12.43 0.67
C ALA A 181 6.58 -12.01 0.09
N ILE A 182 6.86 -10.70 0.03
CA ILE A 182 8.17 -10.18 -0.41
C ILE A 182 9.29 -10.77 0.44
N LEU A 183 9.13 -10.77 1.77
CA LEU A 183 10.16 -11.35 2.65
C LEU A 183 10.33 -12.85 2.45
N ALA A 184 9.24 -13.60 2.24
CA ALA A 184 9.33 -15.04 1.99
C ALA A 184 10.02 -15.37 0.65
N VAL A 185 9.79 -14.55 -0.40
CA VAL A 185 10.52 -14.63 -1.67
C VAL A 185 12.00 -14.32 -1.44
N SER A 186 12.31 -13.20 -0.75
CA SER A 186 13.66 -12.79 -0.44
C SER A 186 14.48 -13.88 0.27
N GLN A 187 13.88 -14.56 1.26
CA GLN A 187 14.53 -15.62 2.00
C GLN A 187 14.83 -16.87 1.14
N GLN A 188 13.98 -17.17 0.15
CA GLN A 188 14.19 -18.28 -0.76
C GLN A 188 15.24 -17.96 -1.84
N VAL A 189 15.32 -16.71 -2.27
CA VAL A 189 16.40 -16.21 -3.13
C VAL A 189 17.76 -16.32 -2.44
N ASP A 190 17.86 -15.98 -1.15
CA ASP A 190 19.08 -16.15 -0.36
C ASP A 190 19.54 -17.62 -0.25
N CYS A 191 18.63 -18.58 -0.43
CA CYS A 191 18.91 -20.02 -0.46
C CYS A 191 19.32 -20.52 -1.86
N GLU A 192 19.75 -19.65 -2.76
CA GLU A 192 20.22 -19.96 -4.12
C GLU A 192 19.19 -20.66 -5.02
N ALA A 193 17.90 -20.49 -4.75
CA ALA A 193 16.86 -21.01 -5.62
C ALA A 193 16.88 -20.25 -6.97
N ASN A 194 17.00 -20.96 -8.09
CA ASN A 194 16.91 -20.36 -9.42
C ASN A 194 15.45 -20.11 -9.81
N VAL A 195 14.89 -19.03 -9.28
CA VAL A 195 13.45 -18.67 -9.34
C VAL A 195 13.22 -17.27 -9.92
N TRP A 196 14.13 -16.83 -10.79
CA TRP A 196 14.09 -15.49 -11.37
C TRP A 196 12.87 -15.25 -12.26
N GLY A 197 12.45 -13.98 -12.39
CA GLY A 197 11.41 -13.55 -13.29
C GLY A 197 10.24 -12.86 -12.60
N THR A 198 9.13 -12.71 -13.33
CA THR A 198 7.94 -11.97 -12.90
C THR A 198 6.93 -12.88 -12.22
N TYR A 199 6.34 -12.39 -11.12
CA TYR A 199 5.32 -13.03 -10.30
C TYR A 199 4.19 -12.08 -9.95
N HIS A 200 3.00 -12.62 -9.71
CA HIS A 200 1.87 -11.86 -9.20
C HIS A 200 1.57 -12.23 -7.75
N TYR A 201 1.28 -11.22 -6.93
CA TYR A 201 0.73 -11.43 -5.59
C TYR A 201 -0.44 -10.49 -5.33
N SER A 202 -1.61 -11.05 -5.02
CA SER A 202 -2.81 -10.30 -4.68
C SER A 202 -3.63 -11.03 -3.62
N GLY A 203 -4.61 -10.35 -3.03
CA GLY A 203 -5.58 -10.98 -2.13
C GLY A 203 -6.35 -12.11 -2.82
N LEU A 204 -6.85 -13.05 -2.02
CA LEU A 204 -7.48 -14.29 -2.51
C LEU A 204 -8.74 -14.03 -3.32
N GLU A 205 -9.62 -13.13 -2.83
CA GLU A 205 -10.91 -12.90 -3.46
C GLU A 205 -10.92 -11.66 -4.33
N THR A 206 -11.56 -11.78 -5.48
CA THR A 206 -11.87 -10.66 -6.36
C THR A 206 -13.16 -9.97 -5.91
N LYS A 207 -13.18 -8.64 -5.94
CA LYS A 207 -14.34 -7.81 -5.60
C LYS A 207 -14.56 -6.69 -6.61
N LYS A 208 -15.81 -6.23 -6.72
CA LYS A 208 -16.12 -4.92 -7.29
C LYS A 208 -15.70 -3.84 -6.30
N GLU A 209 -15.28 -2.69 -6.79
CA GLU A 209 -14.89 -1.57 -5.93
C GLU A 209 -16.03 -1.15 -5.00
N ALA A 210 -17.25 -1.07 -5.52
CA ALA A 210 -18.45 -0.73 -4.74
C ALA A 210 -18.71 -1.72 -3.58
N GLU A 211 -18.57 -3.04 -3.83
CA GLU A 211 -18.77 -4.07 -2.80
C GLU A 211 -17.72 -3.96 -1.67
N PHE A 212 -16.48 -3.69 -2.02
CA PHE A 212 -15.41 -3.53 -1.03
C PHE A 212 -15.56 -2.22 -0.25
N ALA A 213 -15.98 -1.14 -0.92
CA ALA A 213 -16.27 0.13 -0.27
C ALA A 213 -17.45 0.01 0.69
N GLU A 214 -18.56 -0.62 0.27
CA GLU A 214 -19.71 -0.86 1.12
C GLU A 214 -19.34 -1.63 2.39
N GLN A 215 -18.57 -2.71 2.26
CA GLN A 215 -18.10 -3.47 3.41
C GLN A 215 -17.18 -2.63 4.32
N THR A 216 -16.36 -1.78 3.72
CA THR A 216 -15.50 -0.84 4.45
C THR A 216 -16.32 0.13 5.29
N ILE A 217 -17.38 0.73 4.71
CA ILE A 217 -18.26 1.66 5.41
C ILE A 217 -19.05 0.95 6.52
N LYS A 218 -19.59 -0.25 6.26
CA LYS A 218 -20.28 -1.06 7.29
C LYS A 218 -19.36 -1.39 8.49
N TYR A 219 -18.08 -1.71 8.25
CA TYR A 219 -17.15 -1.91 9.37
C TYR A 219 -16.79 -0.61 10.09
N ALA A 220 -16.68 0.51 9.36
CA ALA A 220 -16.40 1.81 9.95
C ALA A 220 -17.55 2.30 10.86
N ALA A 221 -18.80 2.01 10.52
CA ALA A 221 -19.99 2.33 11.30
C ALA A 221 -19.96 1.75 12.73
N ASN A 222 -19.27 0.62 12.94
CA ASN A 222 -19.10 0.05 14.28
C ASN A 222 -18.16 0.90 15.19
N HIS A 223 -17.50 1.91 14.64
CA HIS A 223 -16.51 2.74 15.34
C HIS A 223 -16.76 4.25 15.22
N ASP A 224 -17.77 4.65 14.47
CA ASP A 224 -18.01 6.05 14.08
C ASP A 224 -19.51 6.33 13.94
N GLU A 225 -20.05 7.11 14.88
CA GLU A 225 -21.47 7.42 14.94
C GLU A 225 -21.98 8.17 13.70
N ASP A 226 -21.20 9.12 13.15
CA ASP A 226 -21.61 9.83 11.91
C ASP A 226 -21.73 8.87 10.73
N ILE A 227 -20.85 7.87 10.65
CA ILE A 227 -20.94 6.83 9.61
C ILE A 227 -22.13 5.91 9.87
N TYR A 228 -22.37 5.54 11.12
CA TYR A 228 -23.52 4.71 11.48
C TYR A 228 -24.85 5.38 11.06
N GLN A 229 -25.03 6.65 11.40
CA GLN A 229 -26.20 7.42 11.00
C GLN A 229 -26.33 7.61 9.48
N SER A 230 -25.21 7.56 8.75
CA SER A 230 -25.21 7.65 7.29
C SER A 230 -25.58 6.31 6.59
N LEU A 231 -25.68 5.19 7.32
CA LEU A 231 -25.93 3.88 6.69
C LEU A 231 -27.30 3.81 6.00
N ASP A 232 -28.35 4.40 6.60
CA ASP A 232 -29.71 4.39 6.03
C ASP A 232 -29.81 5.20 4.73
N SER A 233 -28.94 6.20 4.59
CA SER A 233 -28.81 7.06 3.39
C SER A 233 -27.67 6.65 2.47
N LEU A 234 -26.99 5.54 2.75
CA LEU A 234 -25.82 5.12 1.97
C LEU A 234 -26.19 4.76 0.53
N VAL A 235 -25.71 5.56 -0.39
CA VAL A 235 -25.89 5.34 -1.82
C VAL A 235 -24.51 5.26 -2.48
N ILE A 236 -24.16 4.07 -2.96
CA ILE A 236 -22.97 3.86 -3.75
C ILE A 236 -23.37 3.74 -5.22
N THR A 237 -22.93 4.68 -6.03
CA THR A 237 -23.20 4.70 -7.47
C THR A 237 -21.96 4.32 -8.26
N ASP A 238 -22.17 3.50 -9.29
CA ASP A 238 -21.12 3.10 -10.21
C ASP A 238 -21.14 4.01 -11.46
N ARG A 239 -19.98 4.53 -11.81
CA ARG A 239 -19.71 5.10 -13.13
C ARG A 239 -18.77 4.21 -13.93
N GLU A 240 -18.74 4.35 -15.23
CA GLU A 240 -17.75 3.65 -16.04
C GLU A 240 -16.33 4.09 -15.67
N ALA A 241 -15.39 3.15 -15.70
CA ALA A 241 -13.98 3.46 -15.57
C ALA A 241 -13.54 4.32 -16.76
N ARG A 242 -12.78 5.38 -16.49
CA ARG A 242 -12.24 6.29 -17.50
C ARG A 242 -10.73 6.32 -17.36
N LEU A 243 -10.02 6.33 -18.48
CA LEU A 243 -8.56 6.38 -18.44
C LEU A 243 -8.06 7.50 -17.50
N PRO A 244 -7.03 7.24 -16.72
CA PRO A 244 -6.17 6.04 -16.66
C PRO A 244 -6.69 4.89 -15.78
N GLU A 245 -7.97 4.87 -15.41
CA GLU A 245 -8.58 3.78 -14.64
C GLU A 245 -8.84 2.59 -15.57
N ILE A 246 -8.52 1.37 -15.12
CA ILE A 246 -8.79 0.14 -15.85
C ILE A 246 -9.95 -0.63 -15.23
N PRO A 247 -10.84 -1.27 -16.03
CA PRO A 247 -12.04 -1.93 -15.52
C PRO A 247 -11.73 -3.22 -14.73
N ASN A 248 -10.62 -3.90 -15.02
CA ASN A 248 -10.20 -5.09 -14.28
C ASN A 248 -8.69 -5.07 -14.00
N SER A 249 -8.32 -5.11 -12.74
CA SER A 249 -6.93 -5.16 -12.27
C SER A 249 -6.64 -6.40 -11.41
N THR A 250 -7.45 -7.45 -11.57
CA THR A 250 -7.26 -8.70 -10.82
C THR A 250 -6.06 -9.47 -11.34
N LEU A 251 -5.27 -10.01 -10.41
CA LEU A 251 -4.07 -10.80 -10.70
C LEU A 251 -4.21 -12.22 -10.16
N SER A 252 -3.73 -13.19 -10.91
CA SER A 252 -3.63 -14.58 -10.46
C SER A 252 -2.33 -14.79 -9.69
N SER A 253 -2.41 -15.23 -8.45
CA SER A 253 -1.24 -15.57 -7.63
C SER A 253 -0.83 -17.05 -7.73
N LYS A 254 -1.22 -17.73 -8.82
CA LYS A 254 -0.95 -19.16 -9.00
C LYS A 254 0.56 -19.43 -9.11
N LYS A 255 1.28 -18.68 -9.92
CA LYS A 255 2.71 -18.90 -10.16
C LYS A 255 3.54 -18.72 -8.90
N ILE A 256 3.29 -17.66 -8.11
CA ILE A 256 4.00 -17.43 -6.84
C ILE A 256 3.70 -18.54 -5.82
N PHE A 257 2.48 -19.08 -5.82
CA PHE A 257 2.14 -20.22 -4.98
C PHE A 257 2.85 -21.50 -5.42
N ASP A 258 2.81 -21.80 -6.72
CA ASP A 258 3.44 -23.01 -7.26
C ASP A 258 4.98 -23.01 -7.05
N THR A 259 5.61 -21.82 -7.14
CA THR A 259 7.08 -21.68 -7.04
C THR A 259 7.55 -21.57 -5.59
N PHE A 260 6.91 -20.73 -4.77
CA PHE A 260 7.39 -20.35 -3.44
C PHE A 260 6.51 -20.89 -2.29
N GLY A 261 5.40 -21.57 -2.59
CA GLY A 261 4.43 -21.99 -1.57
C GLY A 261 3.65 -20.84 -0.93
N ILE A 262 3.71 -19.62 -1.48
CA ILE A 262 3.09 -18.43 -0.91
C ILE A 262 1.62 -18.37 -1.32
N LYS A 263 0.74 -18.59 -0.34
CA LYS A 263 -0.72 -18.55 -0.55
C LYS A 263 -1.26 -17.12 -0.43
N PRO A 264 -2.13 -16.69 -1.37
CA PRO A 264 -2.91 -15.47 -1.19
C PRO A 264 -3.82 -15.58 0.04
N LYS A 265 -4.04 -14.47 0.74
CA LYS A 265 -4.85 -14.43 1.96
C LYS A 265 -6.15 -13.67 1.75
N SER A 266 -7.17 -14.05 2.54
CA SER A 266 -8.43 -13.31 2.59
C SER A 266 -8.23 -11.93 3.22
N TRP A 267 -8.89 -10.94 2.66
CA TRP A 267 -8.80 -9.55 3.09
C TRP A 267 -9.70 -9.21 4.29
N HIS A 268 -10.72 -10.03 4.60
CA HIS A 268 -11.79 -9.70 5.56
C HIS A 268 -11.26 -9.35 6.97
N GLY A 269 -10.50 -10.23 7.59
CA GLY A 269 -9.95 -10.00 8.92
C GLY A 269 -8.99 -8.80 8.95
N ASN A 270 -8.19 -8.65 7.89
CA ASN A 270 -7.25 -7.53 7.75
C ASN A 270 -7.97 -6.19 7.55
N LEU A 271 -9.13 -6.16 6.86
CA LEU A 271 -9.94 -4.96 6.71
C LEU A 271 -10.51 -4.53 8.07
N GLN A 272 -11.10 -5.45 8.84
CA GLN A 272 -11.62 -5.15 10.17
C GLN A 272 -10.52 -4.62 11.10
N ALA A 273 -9.36 -5.29 11.14
CA ALA A 273 -8.22 -4.87 11.95
C ALA A 273 -7.70 -3.47 11.52
N THR A 274 -7.64 -3.21 10.21
CA THR A 274 -7.25 -1.91 9.67
C THR A 274 -8.19 -0.81 10.13
N ILE A 275 -9.51 -1.01 10.00
CA ILE A 275 -10.51 -0.04 10.41
C ILE A 275 -10.44 0.20 11.92
N LYS A 276 -10.40 -0.87 12.73
CA LYS A 276 -10.23 -0.74 14.19
C LYS A 276 -8.99 0.08 14.55
N SER A 277 -7.87 -0.14 13.88
CA SER A 277 -6.63 0.63 14.10
C SER A 277 -6.78 2.10 13.73
N LEU A 278 -7.51 2.43 12.65
CA LEU A 278 -7.75 3.81 12.23
C LEU A 278 -8.53 4.62 13.27
N TYR A 279 -9.44 3.99 14.00
CA TYR A 279 -10.22 4.63 15.05
C TYR A 279 -9.55 4.53 16.43
N GLY A 280 -8.79 3.48 16.71
CA GLY A 280 -8.03 3.32 17.97
C GLY A 280 -6.96 4.38 18.17
N SER A 281 -6.29 4.80 17.10
CA SER A 281 -5.30 5.88 17.14
C SER A 281 -5.89 7.30 17.40
N ARG A 282 -7.22 7.48 17.22
CA ARG A 282 -7.90 8.74 17.54
C ARG A 282 -8.23 8.89 19.04
N LYS A 283 -8.47 7.78 19.75
CA LYS A 283 -8.77 7.83 21.20
C LYS A 283 -7.56 8.21 22.05
N SER A 284 -6.34 8.00 21.60
CA SER A 284 -5.12 8.40 22.30
C SER A 284 -4.73 9.88 22.13
N SER A 285 -5.43 10.62 21.26
CA SER A 285 -5.21 12.05 21.02
C SER A 285 -6.26 12.98 21.67
N LEU A 286 -7.22 12.42 22.41
CA LEU A 286 -8.13 13.23 23.23
C LEU A 286 -7.40 13.57 24.55
N PRO A 287 -7.34 14.87 24.96
CA PRO A 287 -6.82 15.21 26.26
C PRO A 287 -7.68 14.53 27.34
N ALA A 288 -7.02 13.92 28.33
CA ALA A 288 -7.71 13.37 29.49
C ALA A 288 -8.65 14.45 30.03
N LYS A 289 -9.94 14.11 30.16
CA LYS A 289 -10.89 15.00 30.85
C LYS A 289 -10.29 15.31 32.22
N ALA A 290 -10.03 16.59 32.48
CA ALA A 290 -9.68 17.05 33.78
C ALA A 290 -10.82 16.63 34.73
N ASP A 291 -10.50 15.81 35.70
CA ASP A 291 -11.39 15.49 36.81
C ASP A 291 -11.65 16.78 37.56
N THR A 292 -12.83 17.36 37.36
CA THR A 292 -13.40 18.35 38.26
C THR A 292 -13.95 17.61 39.47
N ALA A 293 -13.07 17.27 40.40
CA ALA A 293 -13.47 16.82 41.73
C ALA A 293 -13.68 18.02 42.64
N SER A 294 -14.97 18.28 42.91
CA SER A 294 -15.54 18.59 44.20
C SER A 294 -14.84 19.64 45.09
N LEU A 295 -15.31 20.87 45.00
CA LEU A 295 -15.40 21.73 46.16
C LEU A 295 -16.79 21.54 46.79
N ALA A 296 -16.89 20.69 47.81
CA ALA A 296 -18.00 20.68 48.75
C ALA A 296 -17.45 21.21 50.07
N GLY A 297 -18.12 22.22 50.54
CA GLY A 297 -17.75 22.95 51.73
C GLY A 297 -17.94 22.19 53.04
N THR A 298 -17.34 22.69 54.08
CA THR A 298 -17.88 22.67 55.45
C THR A 298 -17.52 23.94 56.17
N ASP A 299 -18.60 24.65 56.57
CA ASP A 299 -18.64 25.65 57.60
C ASP A 299 -18.11 25.12 58.94
N GLY A 300 -17.62 26.00 59.76
CA GLY A 300 -17.49 25.70 61.18
C GLY A 300 -16.58 26.62 61.98
N SER A 301 -17.05 27.77 62.30
CA SER A 301 -17.08 28.43 63.63
C SER A 301 -15.79 28.51 64.50
N ALA A 302 -15.52 29.75 64.83
CA ALA A 302 -15.39 30.34 66.14
C ALA A 302 -14.05 30.25 66.91
N ALA A 303 -13.65 31.45 67.29
CA ALA A 303 -13.29 31.96 68.59
C ALA A 303 -11.80 32.22 68.90
N LYS A 304 -11.56 33.51 69.03
CA LYS A 304 -10.92 34.26 70.13
C LYS A 304 -9.49 33.93 70.62
N SER A 305 -8.74 34.89 70.63
CA SER A 305 -8.09 35.74 71.74
C SER A 305 -6.57 35.73 71.53
N SER A 306 -6.06 36.87 71.39
CA SER A 306 -5.45 37.82 72.32
C SER A 306 -3.94 37.60 72.54
N ALA A 307 -3.28 38.70 72.35
CA ALA A 307 -2.15 39.25 73.14
C ALA A 307 -0.74 38.67 72.92
N ALA A 308 0.06 39.37 72.43
CA ALA A 308 1.18 40.22 72.88
C ALA A 308 2.07 40.57 71.69
#